data_8d65ccefa196c527bfcfb0fe72689da9
#
_entry.id   8d65ccefa196c527bfcfb0fe72689da9
#
_cell.length_a   1.000
_cell.length_b   1.000
_cell.length_c   1.000
_cell.angle_alpha   90.00
_cell.angle_beta   90.00
_cell.angle_gamma   90.00
#
_symmetry.space_group_name_H-M   'P 1'
#
loop_
_entity.id
_entity.type
_entity.pdbx_description
1 polymer ?
#
loop_
_entity_poly.entity_id
_entity_poly.type
_entity_poly.pdbx_seq_one_letter_code
_entity_poly.pdbx_strand_id
1 'polypeptide(L)' 'MKWILITYICSVATGECPSNSITAFQFNNHYDCVVAGYKYSHNKFIKLEELEELEREYIEEKKLVIKFECKNVNFDT' A
#
# COMPACT_ATOMS: atom_id res chain seq x y z
N MET A 1 -16.04 10.56 11.39
CA MET A 1 -14.94 9.59 11.31
C MET A 1 -14.41 9.51 9.91
N LYS A 2 -13.12 9.37 9.81
CA LYS A 2 -12.47 9.23 8.51
C LYS A 2 -11.61 7.99 8.48
N TRP A 3 -11.49 7.40 7.31
CA TRP A 3 -10.64 6.25 7.10
C TRP A 3 -9.47 6.68 6.24
N ILE A 4 -8.28 6.32 6.64
CA ILE A 4 -7.10 6.61 5.85
C ILE A 4 -6.47 5.32 5.35
N LEU A 5 -5.84 5.43 4.20
CA LEU A 5 -5.21 4.29 3.55
C LEU A 5 -3.71 4.34 3.79
N ILE A 6 -3.19 3.27 4.33
CA ILE A 6 -1.75 3.11 4.58
C ILE A 6 -1.28 1.95 3.73
N THR A 7 -0.24 2.15 2.96
CA THR A 7 0.31 1.07 2.13
C THR A 7 1.70 0.70 2.61
N TYR A 8 2.05 -0.55 2.40
CA TYR A 8 3.34 -1.11 2.82
C TYR A 8 3.94 -1.90 1.68
N ILE A 9 5.24 -1.75 1.49
CA ILE A 9 5.98 -2.63 0.59
C ILE A 9 6.66 -3.66 1.47
N CYS A 10 6.32 -4.92 1.29
CA CYS A 10 6.78 -6.00 2.15
C CYS A 10 7.49 -7.06 1.35
N SER A 11 8.47 -7.69 1.98
CA SER A 11 9.16 -8.84 1.41
C SER A 11 8.62 -10.11 2.06
N VAL A 12 8.00 -10.96 1.27
CA VAL A 12 7.49 -12.23 1.78
C VAL A 12 8.65 -13.16 2.14
N ALA A 13 9.76 -13.03 1.42
CA ALA A 13 10.93 -13.87 1.67
C ALA A 13 11.55 -13.62 3.05
N THR A 14 11.57 -12.38 3.50
CA THR A 14 12.16 -12.04 4.80
C THR A 14 11.12 -11.75 5.86
N GLY A 15 9.88 -11.53 5.46
CA GLY A 15 8.82 -11.16 6.38
C GLY A 15 8.87 -9.71 6.84
N GLU A 16 9.73 -8.91 6.26
CA GLU A 16 9.87 -7.51 6.64
C GLU A 16 9.18 -6.58 5.70
N CYS A 17 8.71 -5.46 6.23
CA CYS A 17 8.08 -4.41 5.45
C CYS A 17 8.92 -3.14 5.59
N PRO A 18 9.97 -3.01 4.77
CA PRO A 18 10.92 -1.91 4.95
C PRO A 18 10.35 -0.53 4.58
N SER A 19 9.25 -0.49 3.89
CA SER A 19 8.71 0.79 3.43
C SER A 19 7.23 0.88 3.69
N ASN A 20 6.78 2.03 4.15
CA ASN A 20 5.36 2.29 4.27
C ASN A 20 5.07 3.70 3.81
N SER A 21 3.82 3.95 3.49
CA SER A 21 3.39 5.27 3.05
C SER A 21 1.96 5.48 3.48
N ILE A 22 1.68 6.65 4.01
CA ILE A 22 0.34 7.05 4.35
C ILE A 22 -0.15 7.92 3.21
N THR A 23 -1.25 7.55 2.59
CA THR A 23 -1.79 8.37 1.52
C THR A 23 -2.53 9.56 2.12
N ALA A 24 -2.66 10.61 1.34
CA ALA A 24 -3.41 11.77 1.75
C ALA A 24 -4.92 11.56 1.57
N PHE A 25 -5.32 10.44 1.00
CA PHE A 25 -6.71 10.17 0.73
C PHE A 25 -7.48 9.84 1.99
N GLN A 26 -8.65 10.42 2.11
CA GLN A 26 -9.55 10.14 3.22
C GLN A 26 -10.86 9.61 2.66
N PHE A 27 -11.42 8.65 3.35
CA PHE A 27 -12.64 7.99 2.89
C PHE A 27 -13.69 8.07 4.00
N ASN A 28 -14.94 8.15 3.61
CA ASN A 28 -16.04 8.28 4.56
C ASN A 28 -16.43 6.94 5.18
N ASN A 29 -16.08 5.85 4.55
CA ASN A 29 -16.42 4.53 5.06
C ASN A 29 -15.33 3.52 4.74
N HIS A 30 -15.39 2.41 5.41
CA HIS A 30 -14.42 1.34 5.29
C HIS A 30 -14.41 0.72 3.89
N TYR A 31 -15.59 0.54 3.33
CA TYR A 31 -15.71 -0.08 2.02
C TYR A 31 -14.94 0.70 0.95
N ASP A 32 -15.15 2.01 0.92
CA ASP A 32 -14.48 2.86 -0.08
C ASP A 32 -12.96 2.83 0.12
N CYS A 33 -12.51 2.81 1.36
CA CYS A 33 -11.10 2.72 1.65
C CYS A 33 -10.51 1.40 1.15
N VAL A 34 -11.20 0.30 1.36
CA VAL A 34 -10.73 -1.01 0.91
C VAL A 34 -10.68 -1.09 -0.62
N VAL A 35 -11.71 -0.61 -1.29
CA VAL A 35 -11.72 -0.60 -2.76
C VAL A 35 -10.55 0.23 -3.29
N ALA A 36 -10.34 1.41 -2.72
CA ALA A 36 -9.22 2.24 -3.12
C ALA A 36 -7.89 1.57 -2.82
N GLY A 37 -7.81 0.85 -1.71
CA GLY A 37 -6.62 0.12 -1.32
C GLY A 37 -6.20 -0.90 -2.36
N TYR A 38 -7.15 -1.68 -2.84
CA TYR A 38 -6.86 -2.67 -3.88
C TYR A 38 -6.43 -2.01 -5.18
N LYS A 39 -7.14 -0.96 -5.60
CA LYS A 39 -6.80 -0.27 -6.84
C LYS A 39 -5.43 0.40 -6.75
N TYR A 40 -5.19 1.10 -5.67
CA TYR A 40 -3.94 1.82 -5.47
C TYR A 40 -2.76 0.85 -5.39
N SER A 41 -2.93 -0.22 -4.63
CA SER A 41 -1.86 -1.21 -4.47
C SER A 41 -1.53 -1.90 -5.78
N HIS A 42 -2.55 -2.26 -6.55
CA HIS A 42 -2.35 -2.89 -7.85
C HIS A 42 -1.55 -1.97 -8.78
N ASN A 43 -1.98 -0.73 -8.91
CA ASN A 43 -1.32 0.22 -9.79
C ASN A 43 0.11 0.53 -9.33
N LYS A 44 0.29 0.67 -8.03
CA LYS A 44 1.60 0.97 -7.49
C LYS A 44 2.57 -0.19 -7.70
N PHE A 45 2.08 -1.41 -7.54
CA PHE A 45 2.92 -2.58 -7.74
C PHE A 45 3.42 -2.68 -9.18
N ILE A 46 2.53 -2.45 -10.14
CA ILE A 46 2.90 -2.46 -11.54
C ILE A 46 3.89 -1.35 -11.84
N LYS A 47 3.68 -0.17 -11.27
CA LYS A 47 4.55 0.97 -11.50
C LYS A 47 5.93 0.85 -10.86
N LEU A 48 6.10 -0.02 -9.88
CA LEU A 48 7.42 -0.26 -9.31
C LEU A 48 8.41 -0.69 -10.38
N GLU A 49 7.95 -1.53 -11.29
CA GLU A 49 8.79 -1.99 -12.38
C GLU A 49 8.95 -0.92 -13.45
N GLU A 50 7.85 -0.25 -13.80
CA GLU A 50 7.86 0.75 -14.84
C GLU A 50 8.71 1.97 -14.50
N LEU A 51 8.74 2.34 -13.25
CA LEU A 51 9.49 3.51 -12.80
C LEU A 51 10.95 3.18 -12.55
N GLU A 52 11.36 2.01 -12.93
CA GLU A 52 12.70 1.47 -12.83
C GLU A 52 13.32 1.57 -11.46
N GLU A 53 12.51 1.84 -10.49
CA GLU A 53 12.98 1.82 -9.12
C GLU A 53 13.39 0.42 -8.73
N LEU A 54 12.65 -0.58 -9.22
CA LEU A 54 12.91 -1.97 -8.90
C LEU A 54 12.74 -2.82 -10.16
N GLU A 55 13.70 -3.64 -10.44
CA GLU A 55 13.62 -4.57 -11.56
C GLU A 55 12.76 -5.76 -11.19
N ARG A 56 12.16 -6.36 -12.19
CA ARG A 56 11.34 -7.54 -11.97
C ARG A 56 12.11 -8.64 -11.25
N GLU A 57 13.36 -8.83 -11.58
CA GLU A 57 14.21 -9.83 -10.94
C GLU A 57 14.36 -9.57 -9.45
N TYR A 58 14.51 -8.31 -9.09
CA TYR A 58 14.63 -7.92 -7.70
C TYR A 58 13.31 -8.20 -6.96
N ILE A 59 12.20 -7.85 -7.58
CA ILE A 59 10.87 -8.09 -7.00
C ILE A 59 10.66 -9.59 -6.77
N GLU A 60 11.05 -10.40 -7.75
CA GLU A 60 10.93 -11.85 -7.65
C GLU A 60 11.85 -12.43 -6.58
N GLU A 61 13.08 -11.96 -6.54
CA GLU A 61 14.05 -12.46 -5.58
C GLU A 61 13.61 -12.17 -4.14
N LYS A 62 13.16 -10.97 -3.89
CA LYS A 62 12.74 -10.57 -2.56
C LYS A 62 11.28 -10.88 -2.27
N LYS A 63 10.55 -11.34 -3.27
CA LYS A 63 9.11 -11.62 -3.15
C LYS A 63 8.38 -10.42 -2.61
N LEU A 64 8.57 -9.28 -3.27
CA LEU A 64 7.95 -8.04 -2.83
C LEU A 64 6.46 -8.03 -3.15
N VAL A 65 5.69 -7.55 -2.22
CA VAL A 65 4.26 -7.35 -2.41
C VAL A 65 3.87 -6.02 -1.78
N ILE A 66 2.75 -5.49 -2.18
CA ILE A 66 2.20 -4.30 -1.56
C ILE A 66 0.99 -4.70 -0.75
N LYS A 67 0.98 -4.33 0.50
CA LYS A 67 -0.16 -4.55 1.39
C LYS A 67 -0.74 -3.20 1.75
N PHE A 68 -1.97 -3.19 2.20
CA PHE A 68 -2.58 -1.94 2.65
C PHE A 68 -3.41 -2.19 3.89
N GLU A 69 -3.66 -1.10 4.59
CA GLU A 69 -4.48 -1.13 5.78
C GLU A 69 -5.36 0.11 5.79
N CYS A 70 -6.59 -0.06 6.19
CA CYS A 70 -7.51 1.06 6.36
C CYS A 70 -7.69 1.32 7.84
N LYS A 71 -7.30 2.49 8.28
CA LYS A 71 -7.42 2.89 9.68
C LYS A 71 -8.49 3.93 9.87
N ASN A 72 -9.29 3.73 10.89
CA ASN A 72 -10.31 4.69 11.28
C ASN A 72 -9.66 5.74 12.15
N VAL A 73 -9.72 6.97 11.71
CA VAL A 73 -9.09 8.08 12.42
C VAL A 73 -10.16 9.11 12.73
N ASN A 74 -10.18 9.54 13.95
CA ASN A 74 -11.08 10.59 14.37
C ASN A 74 -10.32 11.89 14.48
N PHE A 75 -10.62 12.81 13.59
CA PHE A 75 -9.97 14.12 13.59
C PHE A 75 -10.68 15.15 14.46
N ASP A 76 -11.79 14.79 15.03
CA ASP A 76 -12.47 15.67 15.97
C ASP A 76 -11.76 15.61 17.29
N THR A 77 -11.47 16.71 17.81
CA THR A 77 -10.80 16.73 19.09
C THR A 77 -11.73 17.22 20.17
#